data_86947a9a3782b5feecab7f50d23d1972
#
_entry.id   86947a9a3782b5feecab7f50d23d1972
#
_cell.length_a   1.000
_cell.length_b   1.000
_cell.length_c   1.000
_cell.angle_alpha   90.00
_cell.angle_beta   90.00
_cell.angle_gamma   90.00
#
_symmetry.space_group_name_H-M   'P 1'
#
loop_
_entity.id
_entity.type
_entity.pdbx_description
1 polymer ?
#
loop_
_entity_poly.entity_id
_entity_poly.type
_entity_poly.pdbx_seq_one_letter_code
_entity_poly.pdbx_strand_id
1 'polypeptide(L)'
;MVESSRNAHLWIVGSGIAGMAVAAVAIRDAGIPGEHIHILEQLGIAGGSLDGAPSPKEYAGWVTRGGRMLEEEAYCATWDRFDSIPSLEDPAVSVRQEILDFNVRVPTHSNARLIDKNHEILNAAEYGFNTADRAELMRLLALSEKALGARRINDLFSEHFFQTNFWQMWRTTFASQNWHSATELRRYFVRFIQEFNRIHTLSGVRRTKYNQYDSLVVPLQNWILDHGVDVRFATRVTDVDFSDSAGSRRATSLHIDTDDGKSEIALGENDYTFITLGSITADTSFGSNDTVAPLIRDRVDRSWSLWDEISKKETDFGRPNTFYGNVDENKWESFTLTMHGDLLLKRIVEFSRNDPGTGALMTWVDSG
;
A
#
# COMPACT_ATOMS: atom_id res chain seq x y z
N MET A 1 33.37 6.05 11.10
CA MET A 1 32.11 5.47 10.71
C MET A 1 31.93 5.28 9.17
N VAL A 2 32.56 6.09 8.31
CA VAL A 2 32.37 5.99 6.85
C VAL A 2 33.14 4.84 6.18
N GLU A 3 34.23 4.36 6.77
CA GLU A 3 35.07 3.31 6.15
C GLU A 3 34.58 1.88 6.46
N SER A 4 33.99 1.66 7.63
CA SER A 4 33.41 0.36 7.99
C SER A 4 32.08 0.06 7.28
N SER A 5 31.34 1.08 6.85
CA SER A 5 30.06 0.90 6.15
C SER A 5 30.21 0.52 4.68
N ARG A 6 31.36 0.83 4.07
CA ARG A 6 31.60 0.49 2.64
C ARG A 6 31.81 -1.01 2.39
N ASN A 7 32.19 -1.76 3.42
CA ASN A 7 32.38 -3.21 3.32
C ASN A 7 31.20 -4.02 3.89
N ALA A 8 30.16 -3.34 4.38
CA ALA A 8 28.96 -3.98 4.89
C ALA A 8 28.09 -4.48 3.74
N HIS A 9 27.53 -5.67 3.87
CA HIS A 9 26.48 -6.15 2.97
C HIS A 9 25.11 -5.82 3.52
N LEU A 10 24.23 -5.41 2.63
CA LEU A 10 22.80 -5.21 2.92
C LEU A 10 22.00 -6.36 2.36
N TRP A 11 21.28 -7.04 3.24
CA TRP A 11 20.35 -8.09 2.91
C TRP A 11 18.93 -7.60 3.09
N ILE A 12 18.19 -7.48 2.00
CA ILE A 12 16.84 -6.90 1.97
C ILE A 12 15.86 -8.02 1.63
N VAL A 13 14.90 -8.26 2.52
CA VAL A 13 13.85 -9.24 2.31
C VAL A 13 12.61 -8.55 1.78
N GLY A 14 12.24 -8.88 0.55
CA GLY A 14 11.15 -8.31 -0.21
C GLY A 14 11.56 -7.20 -1.17
N SER A 15 11.21 -7.34 -2.44
CA SER A 15 11.42 -6.35 -3.50
C SER A 15 10.22 -5.42 -3.71
N GLY A 16 9.39 -5.21 -2.68
CA GLY A 16 8.39 -4.16 -2.68
C GLY A 16 9.03 -2.77 -2.75
N ILE A 17 8.21 -1.73 -2.95
CA ILE A 17 8.70 -0.35 -3.07
C ILE A 17 9.59 0.07 -1.88
N ALA A 18 9.29 -0.42 -0.68
CA ALA A 18 10.08 -0.12 0.52
C ALA A 18 11.47 -0.78 0.46
N GLY A 19 11.55 -2.05 0.10
CA GLY A 19 12.83 -2.77 -0.03
C GLY A 19 13.73 -2.15 -1.11
N MET A 20 13.18 -1.88 -2.28
CA MET A 20 13.93 -1.23 -3.35
C MET A 20 14.34 0.21 -2.99
N ALA A 21 13.51 0.93 -2.22
CA ALA A 21 13.88 2.26 -1.73
C ALA A 21 15.04 2.19 -0.73
N VAL A 22 15.12 1.17 0.14
CA VAL A 22 16.28 0.94 1.00
C VAL A 22 17.54 0.78 0.17
N ALA A 23 17.53 -0.04 -0.89
CA ALA A 23 18.67 -0.20 -1.78
C ALA A 23 19.09 1.13 -2.42
N ALA A 24 18.12 1.87 -2.97
CA ALA A 24 18.41 3.16 -3.61
C ALA A 24 18.96 4.21 -2.62
N VAL A 25 18.45 4.28 -1.39
CA VAL A 25 18.98 5.15 -0.32
C VAL A 25 20.41 4.73 0.07
N ALA A 26 20.64 3.43 0.22
CA ALA A 26 21.94 2.90 0.59
C ALA A 26 23.02 3.27 -0.44
N ILE A 27 22.71 3.19 -1.72
CA ILE A 27 23.61 3.60 -2.81
C ILE A 27 23.80 5.11 -2.79
N ARG A 28 22.73 5.88 -2.91
CA ARG A 28 22.77 7.33 -3.13
C ARG A 28 23.30 8.09 -1.90
N ASP A 29 22.81 7.75 -0.71
CA ASP A 29 23.01 8.56 0.50
C ASP A 29 24.06 7.98 1.43
N ALA A 30 24.18 6.64 1.50
CA ALA A 30 25.18 5.98 2.34
C ALA A 30 26.44 5.57 1.58
N GLY A 31 26.45 5.63 0.23
CA GLY A 31 27.61 5.30 -0.60
C GLY A 31 27.98 3.80 -0.53
N ILE A 32 27.00 2.93 -0.28
CA ILE A 32 27.22 1.48 -0.28
C ILE A 32 27.25 1.01 -1.74
N PRO A 33 28.29 0.28 -2.17
CA PRO A 33 28.33 -0.28 -3.51
C PRO A 33 27.15 -1.20 -3.79
N GLY A 34 26.57 -1.12 -4.99
CA GLY A 34 25.39 -1.92 -5.33
C GLY A 34 25.65 -3.42 -5.26
N GLU A 35 26.87 -3.88 -5.59
CA GLU A 35 27.29 -5.28 -5.47
C GLU A 35 27.30 -5.81 -4.02
N HIS A 36 27.24 -4.93 -3.03
CA HIS A 36 27.06 -5.30 -1.63
C HIS A 36 25.60 -5.31 -1.18
N ILE A 37 24.66 -5.05 -2.08
CA ILE A 37 23.23 -5.00 -1.76
C ILE A 37 22.53 -6.18 -2.41
N HIS A 38 21.85 -6.99 -1.61
CA HIS A 38 21.15 -8.20 -2.03
C HIS A 38 19.67 -8.09 -1.66
N ILE A 39 18.80 -8.24 -2.63
CA ILE A 39 17.35 -8.28 -2.43
C ILE A 39 16.86 -9.70 -2.68
N LEU A 40 16.18 -10.28 -1.69
CA LEU A 40 15.61 -11.61 -1.74
C LEU A 40 14.08 -11.49 -1.90
N GLU A 41 13.55 -11.93 -3.04
CA GLU A 41 12.14 -11.83 -3.37
C GLU A 41 11.53 -13.21 -3.61
N GLN A 42 10.45 -13.53 -2.89
CA GLN A 42 9.79 -14.82 -3.01
C GLN A 42 9.02 -15.03 -4.32
N LEU A 43 8.61 -13.94 -4.98
CA LEU A 43 7.89 -13.97 -6.25
C LEU A 43 8.86 -13.88 -7.44
N GLY A 44 8.35 -14.15 -8.62
CA GLY A 44 9.08 -13.93 -9.89
C GLY A 44 8.99 -12.49 -10.41
N ILE A 45 8.46 -11.56 -9.63
CA ILE A 45 8.23 -10.16 -10.01
C ILE A 45 8.43 -9.24 -8.81
N ALA A 46 9.04 -8.09 -9.05
CA ALA A 46 9.20 -7.03 -8.05
C ALA A 46 7.92 -6.21 -7.88
N GLY A 47 7.91 -5.37 -6.84
CA GLY A 47 6.87 -4.35 -6.63
C GLY A 47 5.95 -4.60 -5.43
N GLY A 48 5.87 -5.82 -4.93
CA GLY A 48 4.99 -6.15 -3.81
C GLY A 48 3.53 -5.79 -4.10
N SER A 49 2.91 -4.93 -3.28
CA SER A 49 1.53 -4.50 -3.50
C SER A 49 1.33 -3.51 -4.66
N LEU A 50 2.40 -3.07 -5.30
CA LEU A 50 2.39 -2.23 -6.52
C LEU A 50 2.63 -3.04 -7.79
N ASP A 51 2.72 -4.36 -7.70
CA ASP A 51 2.86 -5.20 -8.87
C ASP A 51 1.68 -5.00 -9.82
N GLY A 52 1.96 -4.95 -11.09
CA GLY A 52 0.98 -4.93 -12.17
C GLY A 52 1.07 -6.25 -12.91
N ALA A 53 0.77 -7.36 -12.24
CA ALA A 53 0.88 -8.66 -12.85
C ALA A 53 0.02 -8.75 -14.11
N PRO A 54 0.54 -9.29 -15.22
CA PRO A 54 -0.31 -9.58 -16.35
C PRO A 54 -1.43 -10.53 -15.92
N SER A 55 -2.62 -10.26 -16.40
CA SER A 55 -3.77 -11.14 -16.21
C SER A 55 -3.44 -12.54 -16.73
N PRO A 56 -3.98 -13.61 -16.13
CA PRO A 56 -3.92 -14.94 -16.72
C PRO A 56 -4.27 -14.91 -18.21
N LYS A 57 -3.60 -15.70 -19.01
CA LYS A 57 -3.64 -15.66 -20.51
C LYS A 57 -5.05 -15.62 -21.13
N GLU A 58 -6.07 -16.05 -20.40
CA GLU A 58 -7.47 -16.03 -20.84
C GLU A 58 -8.04 -14.63 -21.05
N TYR A 59 -7.49 -13.61 -20.37
CA TYR A 59 -8.11 -12.28 -20.31
C TYR A 59 -7.20 -11.15 -20.77
N ALA A 60 -6.23 -11.37 -21.61
CA ALA A 60 -5.30 -10.39 -22.17
C ALA A 60 -5.43 -8.98 -21.55
N GLY A 61 -4.67 -8.69 -20.48
CA GLY A 61 -4.76 -7.43 -19.76
C GLY A 61 -3.88 -7.40 -18.51
N TRP A 62 -4.10 -6.43 -17.67
CA TRP A 62 -3.35 -6.24 -16.43
C TRP A 62 -4.27 -6.27 -15.23
N VAL A 63 -3.87 -6.95 -14.18
CA VAL A 63 -4.54 -6.91 -12.88
C VAL A 63 -3.84 -5.85 -12.03
N THR A 64 -4.55 -4.79 -11.69
CA THR A 64 -4.05 -3.76 -10.77
C THR A 64 -4.66 -3.99 -9.39
N ARG A 65 -3.83 -3.87 -8.34
CA ARG A 65 -4.27 -4.05 -6.95
C ARG A 65 -4.75 -2.74 -6.31
N GLY A 66 -5.55 -1.98 -7.05
CA GLY A 66 -6.05 -0.67 -6.64
C GLY A 66 -5.11 0.49 -6.95
N GLY A 67 -5.67 1.68 -7.07
CA GLY A 67 -4.93 2.92 -7.28
C GLY A 67 -4.25 3.39 -6.00
N ARG A 68 -3.10 4.04 -6.12
CA ARG A 68 -2.45 4.73 -5.02
C ARG A 68 -2.68 6.23 -5.15
N MET A 69 -2.88 6.86 -4.01
CA MET A 69 -2.99 8.31 -3.90
C MET A 69 -1.64 8.85 -3.43
N LEU A 70 -1.02 9.67 -4.24
CA LEU A 70 0.26 10.28 -3.92
C LEU A 70 0.02 11.71 -3.47
N GLU A 71 0.47 12.03 -2.26
CA GLU A 71 0.35 13.35 -1.66
C GLU A 71 1.68 14.10 -1.74
N GLU A 72 1.71 15.19 -2.46
CA GLU A 72 2.96 15.95 -2.66
C GLU A 72 3.47 16.53 -1.33
N GLU A 73 2.57 17.02 -0.50
CA GLU A 73 2.90 17.65 0.78
C GLU A 73 3.32 16.65 1.87
N ALA A 74 2.85 15.39 1.79
CA ALA A 74 3.03 14.39 2.85
C ALA A 74 4.09 13.34 2.53
N TYR A 75 4.38 13.06 1.26
CA TYR A 75 5.25 11.96 0.85
C TYR A 75 6.67 12.42 0.52
N CYS A 76 7.26 13.27 1.38
CA CYS A 76 8.57 13.87 1.15
C CYS A 76 9.66 12.85 0.77
N ALA A 77 9.75 11.73 1.50
CA ALA A 77 10.73 10.69 1.21
C ALA A 77 10.49 9.98 -0.14
N THR A 78 9.23 9.82 -0.54
CA THR A 78 8.88 9.25 -1.84
C THR A 78 9.28 10.20 -2.97
N TRP A 79 8.95 11.47 -2.85
CA TRP A 79 9.27 12.49 -3.86
C TRP A 79 10.77 12.72 -3.98
N ASP A 80 11.49 12.80 -2.84
CA ASP A 80 12.95 12.89 -2.83
C ASP A 80 13.58 11.69 -3.55
N ARG A 81 13.04 10.49 -3.35
CA ARG A 81 13.53 9.29 -4.01
C ARG A 81 13.30 9.35 -5.52
N PHE A 82 12.07 9.59 -5.94
CA PHE A 82 11.70 9.60 -7.34
C PHE A 82 12.20 10.83 -8.12
N ASP A 83 12.74 11.82 -7.44
CA ASP A 83 13.44 12.95 -8.08
C ASP A 83 14.81 12.52 -8.65
N SER A 84 15.41 11.47 -8.11
CA SER A 84 16.69 10.90 -8.58
C SER A 84 16.56 9.68 -9.49
N ILE A 85 15.34 9.19 -9.74
CA ILE A 85 15.09 8.03 -10.59
C ILE A 85 14.60 8.50 -11.96
N PRO A 86 15.28 8.13 -13.08
CA PRO A 86 14.84 8.44 -14.43
C PRO A 86 13.48 7.79 -14.76
N SER A 87 12.63 8.50 -15.50
CA SER A 87 11.40 7.91 -16.03
C SER A 87 11.68 6.94 -17.16
N LEU A 88 10.73 6.04 -17.44
CA LEU A 88 10.91 5.06 -18.52
C LEU A 88 10.86 5.66 -19.92
N GLU A 89 10.08 6.72 -20.10
CA GLU A 89 9.90 7.32 -21.43
C GLU A 89 11.05 8.26 -21.81
N ASP A 90 11.51 9.03 -20.83
CA ASP A 90 12.58 10.00 -21.04
C ASP A 90 13.57 9.96 -19.87
N PRO A 91 14.73 9.33 -20.05
CA PRO A 91 15.75 9.25 -18.99
C PRO A 91 16.30 10.63 -18.53
N ALA A 92 16.05 11.69 -19.26
CA ALA A 92 16.42 13.06 -18.85
C ALA A 92 15.40 13.66 -17.86
N VAL A 93 14.24 13.04 -17.70
CA VAL A 93 13.15 13.48 -16.81
C VAL A 93 13.04 12.48 -15.64
N SER A 94 12.94 12.98 -14.41
CA SER A 94 12.74 12.12 -13.26
C SER A 94 11.29 11.59 -13.20
N VAL A 95 11.09 10.44 -12.54
CA VAL A 95 9.74 9.91 -12.27
C VAL A 95 8.87 10.94 -11.55
N ARG A 96 9.44 11.68 -10.58
CA ARG A 96 8.73 12.78 -9.91
C ARG A 96 8.25 13.82 -10.90
N GLN A 97 9.14 14.31 -11.76
CA GLN A 97 8.80 15.35 -12.74
C GLN A 97 7.73 14.86 -13.73
N GLU A 98 7.86 13.62 -14.23
CA GLU A 98 6.84 13.02 -15.11
C GLU A 98 5.46 13.01 -14.46
N ILE A 99 5.37 12.59 -13.18
CA ILE A 99 4.10 12.56 -12.44
C ILE A 99 3.53 13.97 -12.27
N LEU A 100 4.36 14.94 -11.88
CA LEU A 100 3.91 16.33 -11.69
C LEU A 100 3.41 16.94 -12.99
N ASP A 101 4.16 16.79 -14.10
CA ASP A 101 3.77 17.28 -15.41
C ASP A 101 2.50 16.63 -15.94
N PHE A 102 2.32 15.33 -15.67
CA PHE A 102 1.08 14.63 -15.99
C PHE A 102 -0.11 15.26 -15.26
N ASN A 103 0.01 15.50 -13.95
CA ASN A 103 -1.08 16.05 -13.14
C ASN A 103 -1.38 17.53 -13.43
N VAL A 104 -0.46 18.29 -14.02
CA VAL A 104 -0.76 19.62 -14.57
C VAL A 104 -1.70 19.50 -15.76
N ARG A 105 -1.48 18.51 -16.64
CA ARG A 105 -2.29 18.30 -17.85
C ARG A 105 -3.60 17.58 -17.55
N VAL A 106 -3.59 16.65 -16.59
CA VAL A 106 -4.74 15.81 -16.19
C VAL A 106 -4.89 15.90 -14.67
N PRO A 107 -5.45 17.00 -14.14
CA PRO A 107 -5.59 17.17 -12.70
C PRO A 107 -6.58 16.17 -12.12
N THR A 108 -6.29 15.67 -10.93
CA THR A 108 -7.20 14.78 -10.20
C THR A 108 -8.44 15.54 -9.77
N HIS A 109 -9.59 14.99 -10.09
CA HIS A 109 -10.89 15.50 -9.65
C HIS A 109 -11.89 14.35 -9.53
N SER A 110 -12.06 13.83 -8.31
CA SER A 110 -12.91 12.66 -8.08
C SER A 110 -14.40 12.93 -8.25
N ASN A 111 -14.84 14.17 -8.07
CA ASN A 111 -16.23 14.58 -8.23
C ASN A 111 -17.21 13.61 -7.55
N ALA A 112 -17.04 13.46 -6.21
CA ALA A 112 -17.81 12.48 -5.44
C ALA A 112 -19.33 12.65 -5.61
N ARG A 113 -20.02 11.52 -5.81
CA ARG A 113 -21.47 11.43 -5.88
C ARG A 113 -21.99 10.54 -4.75
N LEU A 114 -22.70 11.13 -3.82
CA LEU A 114 -23.42 10.41 -2.79
C LEU A 114 -24.88 10.32 -3.24
N ILE A 115 -25.38 9.11 -3.40
CA ILE A 115 -26.75 8.87 -3.90
C ILE A 115 -27.52 8.15 -2.80
N ASP A 116 -28.62 8.74 -2.36
CA ASP A 116 -29.47 8.17 -1.32
C ASP A 116 -30.45 7.12 -1.88
N LYS A 117 -31.20 6.47 -1.02
CA LYS A 117 -32.21 5.46 -1.36
C LYS A 117 -33.34 5.97 -2.25
N ASN A 118 -33.55 7.29 -2.35
CA ASN A 118 -34.53 7.91 -3.21
C ASN A 118 -33.94 8.33 -4.57
N HIS A 119 -32.69 7.97 -4.84
CA HIS A 119 -31.90 8.35 -6.01
C HIS A 119 -31.60 9.86 -6.08
N GLU A 120 -31.64 10.55 -4.93
CA GLU A 120 -31.23 11.94 -4.86
C GLU A 120 -29.72 12.07 -4.66
N ILE A 121 -29.13 13.04 -5.34
CA ILE A 121 -27.69 13.34 -5.20
C ILE A 121 -27.51 14.30 -4.03
N LEU A 122 -26.80 13.83 -3.02
CA LEU A 122 -26.47 14.64 -1.84
C LEU A 122 -25.31 15.59 -2.13
N ASN A 123 -25.28 16.74 -1.44
CA ASN A 123 -24.16 17.67 -1.56
C ASN A 123 -22.92 17.13 -0.85
N ALA A 124 -21.99 16.56 -1.60
CA ALA A 124 -20.76 15.97 -1.06
C ALA A 124 -19.83 16.98 -0.36
N ALA A 125 -19.95 18.27 -0.67
CA ALA A 125 -19.17 19.32 0.02
C ALA A 125 -19.70 19.62 1.43
N GLU A 126 -20.95 19.24 1.74
CA GLU A 126 -21.54 19.35 3.06
C GLU A 126 -21.29 18.05 3.84
N TYR A 127 -20.33 18.07 4.76
CA TYR A 127 -19.90 16.88 5.49
C TYR A 127 -20.93 16.33 6.47
N GLY A 128 -21.84 17.18 6.95
CA GLY A 128 -22.90 16.77 7.87
C GLY A 128 -22.49 16.69 9.35
N PHE A 129 -21.32 17.22 9.74
CA PHE A 129 -20.87 17.18 11.12
C PHE A 129 -21.67 18.07 12.05
N ASN A 130 -22.08 17.51 13.18
CA ASN A 130 -22.53 18.26 14.34
C ASN A 130 -21.35 18.59 15.29
N THR A 131 -21.65 19.20 16.46
CA THR A 131 -20.61 19.57 17.45
C THR A 131 -19.96 18.34 18.10
N ALA A 132 -20.73 17.28 18.33
CA ALA A 132 -20.21 16.04 18.93
C ALA A 132 -19.23 15.33 17.97
N ASP A 133 -19.58 15.20 16.69
CA ASP A 133 -18.69 14.60 15.68
C ASP A 133 -17.33 15.30 15.60
N ARG A 134 -17.35 16.64 15.64
CA ARG A 134 -16.12 17.45 15.64
C ARG A 134 -15.26 17.18 16.88
N ALA A 135 -15.90 17.06 18.05
CA ALA A 135 -15.21 16.74 19.29
C ALA A 135 -14.61 15.32 19.28
N GLU A 136 -15.34 14.36 18.73
CA GLU A 136 -14.90 12.97 18.57
C GLU A 136 -13.69 12.87 17.62
N LEU A 137 -13.70 13.58 16.49
CA LEU A 137 -12.57 13.68 15.58
C LEU A 137 -11.34 14.30 16.25
N MET A 138 -11.52 15.40 16.98
CA MET A 138 -10.42 16.04 17.72
C MET A 138 -9.87 15.10 18.80
N ARG A 139 -10.73 14.34 19.48
CA ARG A 139 -10.33 13.31 20.44
C ARG A 139 -9.50 12.20 19.79
N LEU A 140 -9.92 11.69 18.63
CA LEU A 140 -9.15 10.70 17.88
C LEU A 140 -7.73 11.19 17.58
N LEU A 141 -7.60 12.42 17.08
CA LEU A 141 -6.30 13.00 16.74
C LEU A 141 -5.40 13.25 17.97
N ALA A 142 -6.00 13.63 19.10
CA ALA A 142 -5.27 13.90 20.35
C ALA A 142 -4.79 12.64 21.08
N LEU A 143 -5.45 11.49 20.90
CA LEU A 143 -5.07 10.25 21.56
C LEU A 143 -3.80 9.65 20.93
N SER A 144 -2.90 9.16 21.79
CA SER A 144 -1.76 8.36 21.33
C SER A 144 -2.21 6.97 20.85
N GLU A 145 -1.43 6.32 20.01
CA GLU A 145 -1.70 4.94 19.58
C GLU A 145 -1.77 3.96 20.76
N LYS A 146 -0.93 4.17 21.77
CA LYS A 146 -0.98 3.38 23.01
C LYS A 146 -2.30 3.56 23.76
N ALA A 147 -2.85 4.78 23.78
CA ALA A 147 -4.13 5.06 24.41
C ALA A 147 -5.31 4.53 23.59
N LEU A 148 -5.20 4.52 22.26
CA LEU A 148 -6.19 3.89 21.39
C LEU A 148 -6.20 2.36 21.56
N GLY A 149 -5.02 1.75 21.64
CA GLY A 149 -4.89 0.30 21.85
C GLY A 149 -5.66 -0.52 20.80
N ALA A 150 -6.47 -1.45 21.25
CA ALA A 150 -7.29 -2.33 20.43
C ALA A 150 -8.71 -1.78 20.14
N ARG A 151 -8.97 -0.50 20.39
CA ARG A 151 -10.29 0.10 20.13
C ARG A 151 -10.65 0.05 18.66
N ARG A 152 -11.91 -0.17 18.39
CA ARG A 152 -12.53 -0.07 17.08
C ARG A 152 -13.00 1.35 16.83
N ILE A 153 -13.30 1.69 15.58
CA ILE A 153 -13.81 3.02 15.21
C ILE A 153 -15.13 3.30 15.92
N ASN A 154 -16.04 2.32 15.96
CA ASN A 154 -17.34 2.45 16.63
C ASN A 154 -17.27 2.55 18.17
N ASP A 155 -16.10 2.33 18.78
CA ASP A 155 -15.90 2.62 20.22
C ASP A 155 -15.62 4.11 20.49
N LEU A 156 -15.37 4.90 19.46
CA LEU A 156 -14.96 6.31 19.59
C LEU A 156 -15.98 7.29 19.03
N PHE A 157 -16.80 6.87 18.08
CA PHE A 157 -17.73 7.74 17.38
C PHE A 157 -19.17 7.34 17.64
N SER A 158 -20.03 8.34 17.70
CA SER A 158 -21.48 8.18 17.81
C SER A 158 -22.07 7.64 16.51
N GLU A 159 -23.30 7.13 16.61
CA GLU A 159 -24.03 6.62 15.42
C GLU A 159 -24.24 7.72 14.37
N HIS A 160 -24.47 8.97 14.81
CA HIS A 160 -24.61 10.10 13.89
C HIS A 160 -23.38 10.29 12.98
N PHE A 161 -22.16 10.11 13.50
CA PHE A 161 -20.95 10.23 12.70
C PHE A 161 -20.98 9.30 11.48
N PHE A 162 -21.46 8.07 11.66
CA PHE A 162 -21.52 7.06 10.59
C PHE A 162 -22.58 7.37 9.51
N GLN A 163 -23.51 8.28 9.80
CA GLN A 163 -24.52 8.76 8.86
C GLN A 163 -24.07 10.01 8.10
N THR A 164 -22.95 10.62 8.47
CA THR A 164 -22.44 11.84 7.81
C THR A 164 -21.98 11.57 6.39
N ASN A 165 -22.14 12.56 5.49
CA ASN A 165 -21.59 12.50 4.14
C ASN A 165 -20.07 12.29 4.15
N PHE A 166 -19.39 12.88 5.13
CA PHE A 166 -17.96 12.69 5.31
C PHE A 166 -17.59 11.21 5.50
N TRP A 167 -18.26 10.51 6.42
CA TRP A 167 -17.99 9.10 6.67
C TRP A 167 -18.28 8.24 5.42
N GLN A 168 -19.35 8.54 4.71
CA GLN A 168 -19.69 7.81 3.49
C GLN A 168 -18.60 7.96 2.41
N MET A 169 -18.05 9.15 2.22
CA MET A 169 -16.92 9.37 1.32
C MET A 169 -15.64 8.71 1.84
N TRP A 170 -15.37 8.83 3.13
CA TRP A 170 -14.19 8.23 3.75
C TRP A 170 -14.17 6.71 3.61
N ARG A 171 -15.27 6.06 4.01
CA ARG A 171 -15.37 4.60 3.94
C ARG A 171 -15.24 4.07 2.51
N THR A 172 -15.75 4.78 1.53
CA THR A 172 -15.64 4.41 0.12
C THR A 172 -14.21 4.61 -0.40
N THR A 173 -13.58 5.72 -0.04
CA THR A 173 -12.23 6.05 -0.50
C THR A 173 -11.17 5.12 0.07
N PHE A 174 -11.28 4.76 1.35
CA PHE A 174 -10.28 3.99 2.10
C PHE A 174 -10.74 2.57 2.47
N ALA A 175 -11.88 2.12 1.98
CA ALA A 175 -12.48 0.82 2.32
C ALA A 175 -12.64 0.62 3.86
N SER A 176 -12.87 1.70 4.61
CA SER A 176 -13.02 1.66 6.07
C SER A 176 -14.37 1.10 6.48
N GLN A 177 -14.39 0.35 7.58
CA GLN A 177 -15.60 -0.15 8.22
C GLN A 177 -15.64 0.27 9.70
N ASN A 178 -16.85 0.36 10.28
CA ASN A 178 -17.03 0.83 11.65
C ASN A 178 -16.28 -0.02 12.69
N TRP A 179 -16.08 -1.30 12.40
CA TRP A 179 -15.37 -2.26 13.27
C TRP A 179 -13.86 -2.31 13.05
N HIS A 180 -13.31 -1.56 12.08
CA HIS A 180 -11.88 -1.48 11.87
C HIS A 180 -11.16 -0.75 13.02
N SER A 181 -9.83 -0.86 13.05
CA SER A 181 -8.98 -0.28 14.07
C SER A 181 -9.07 1.26 14.12
N ALA A 182 -9.33 1.82 15.30
CA ALA A 182 -9.25 3.26 15.52
C ALA A 182 -7.83 3.82 15.37
N THR A 183 -6.80 3.02 15.67
CA THR A 183 -5.40 3.39 15.45
C THR A 183 -5.11 3.55 13.96
N GLU A 184 -5.61 2.64 13.14
CA GLU A 184 -5.47 2.72 11.69
C GLU A 184 -6.18 3.94 11.12
N LEU A 185 -7.43 4.17 11.52
CA LEU A 185 -8.18 5.38 11.13
C LEU A 185 -7.38 6.64 11.46
N ARG A 186 -6.82 6.74 12.68
CA ARG A 186 -6.00 7.88 13.08
C ARG A 186 -4.78 8.07 12.17
N ARG A 187 -4.09 6.99 11.82
CA ARG A 187 -2.94 7.04 10.91
C ARG A 187 -3.33 7.57 9.53
N TYR A 188 -4.44 7.10 8.98
CA TYR A 188 -4.98 7.63 7.73
C TYR A 188 -5.36 9.11 7.84
N PHE A 189 -6.05 9.51 8.91
CA PHE A 189 -6.39 10.91 9.13
C PHE A 189 -5.16 11.82 9.17
N VAL A 190 -4.15 11.45 9.95
CA VAL A 190 -2.91 12.25 10.05
C VAL A 190 -2.21 12.33 8.68
N ARG A 191 -2.20 11.26 7.91
CA ARG A 191 -1.56 11.21 6.60
C ARG A 191 -2.29 12.04 5.56
N PHE A 192 -3.62 12.07 5.60
CA PHE A 192 -4.47 12.74 4.62
C PHE A 192 -5.15 13.99 5.17
N ILE A 193 -4.59 14.59 6.22
CA ILE A 193 -5.19 15.77 6.86
C ILE A 193 -5.33 16.96 5.89
N GLN A 194 -4.43 17.12 4.94
CA GLN A 194 -4.47 18.14 3.91
C GLN A 194 -5.61 17.92 2.90
N GLU A 195 -6.06 16.68 2.71
CA GLU A 195 -7.21 16.34 1.88
C GLU A 195 -8.55 16.41 2.64
N PHE A 196 -8.54 16.68 3.95
CA PHE A 196 -9.75 16.69 4.77
C PHE A 196 -10.83 17.64 4.21
N ASN A 197 -10.45 18.86 3.79
CA ASN A 197 -11.40 19.84 3.28
C ASN A 197 -11.80 19.62 1.81
N ARG A 198 -11.16 18.71 1.12
CA ARG A 198 -11.36 18.44 -0.31
C ARG A 198 -11.51 16.94 -0.63
N ILE A 199 -11.93 16.15 0.35
CA ILE A 199 -12.13 14.70 0.17
C ILE A 199 -13.17 14.37 -0.93
N HIS A 200 -14.11 15.27 -1.16
CA HIS A 200 -15.12 15.12 -2.22
C HIS A 200 -14.57 15.32 -3.64
N THR A 201 -13.38 15.90 -3.77
CA THR A 201 -12.71 16.09 -5.07
C THR A 201 -11.38 15.39 -5.17
N LEU A 202 -10.70 15.13 -4.03
CA LEU A 202 -9.34 14.61 -3.96
C LEU A 202 -8.35 15.43 -4.84
N SER A 203 -8.55 16.74 -4.93
CA SER A 203 -7.84 17.60 -5.89
C SER A 203 -6.36 17.78 -5.55
N GLY A 204 -5.92 17.48 -4.34
CA GLY A 204 -4.50 17.46 -3.96
C GLY A 204 -3.76 16.18 -4.34
N VAL A 205 -4.51 15.11 -4.61
CA VAL A 205 -3.94 13.81 -4.94
C VAL A 205 -3.27 13.82 -6.32
N ARG A 206 -2.06 13.29 -6.39
CA ARG A 206 -1.34 13.04 -7.64
C ARG A 206 -1.53 11.60 -8.08
N ARG A 207 -1.70 11.41 -9.37
CA ARG A 207 -1.86 10.10 -10.01
C ARG A 207 -0.67 9.84 -10.92
N THR A 208 -0.25 8.60 -11.02
CA THR A 208 0.75 8.18 -12.01
C THR A 208 0.19 8.22 -13.42
N LYS A 209 1.04 8.49 -14.41
CA LYS A 209 0.68 8.54 -15.83
C LYS A 209 0.20 7.18 -16.34
N TYR A 210 0.90 6.13 -15.94
CA TYR A 210 0.58 4.73 -16.22
C TYR A 210 0.13 4.03 -14.93
N ASN A 211 -0.06 2.73 -14.98
CA ASN A 211 -0.20 1.93 -13.78
C ASN A 211 1.04 2.09 -12.89
N GLN A 212 0.91 1.76 -11.61
CA GLN A 212 1.98 2.01 -10.63
C GLN A 212 3.20 1.13 -10.85
N TYR A 213 3.02 -0.04 -11.44
CA TYR A 213 4.13 -0.92 -11.77
C TYR A 213 5.05 -0.25 -12.79
N ASP A 214 4.49 0.22 -13.91
CA ASP A 214 5.27 0.87 -14.97
C ASP A 214 5.79 2.26 -14.54
N SER A 215 5.01 3.00 -13.74
CA SER A 215 5.41 4.36 -13.38
C SER A 215 6.38 4.44 -12.19
N LEU A 216 6.39 3.47 -11.28
CA LEU A 216 7.16 3.53 -10.03
C LEU A 216 8.11 2.32 -9.87
N VAL A 217 7.60 1.10 -10.07
CA VAL A 217 8.36 -0.11 -9.77
C VAL A 217 9.45 -0.33 -10.78
N VAL A 218 9.11 -0.36 -12.07
CA VAL A 218 10.07 -0.65 -13.14
C VAL A 218 11.19 0.38 -13.21
N PRO A 219 10.94 1.71 -13.16
CA PRO A 219 12.01 2.69 -13.13
C PRO A 219 12.98 2.50 -11.95
N LEU A 220 12.44 2.27 -10.75
CA LEU A 220 13.25 2.06 -9.56
C LEU A 220 14.04 0.75 -9.64
N GLN A 221 13.42 -0.34 -10.10
CA GLN A 221 14.08 -1.62 -10.32
C GLN A 221 15.23 -1.49 -11.32
N ASN A 222 15.00 -0.87 -12.47
CA ASN A 222 16.04 -0.65 -13.46
C ASN A 222 17.20 0.14 -12.86
N TRP A 223 16.91 1.21 -12.14
CA TRP A 223 17.93 2.05 -11.53
C TRP A 223 18.82 1.27 -10.54
N ILE A 224 18.24 0.46 -9.64
CA ILE A 224 19.04 -0.33 -8.69
C ILE A 224 19.85 -1.43 -9.39
N LEU A 225 19.31 -2.05 -10.45
CA LEU A 225 20.02 -3.05 -11.24
C LEU A 225 21.20 -2.43 -11.99
N ASP A 226 21.04 -1.26 -12.59
CA ASP A 226 22.09 -0.52 -13.28
C ASP A 226 23.24 -0.10 -12.34
N HIS A 227 22.95 -0.02 -11.03
CA HIS A 227 23.93 0.22 -9.97
C HIS A 227 24.54 -1.07 -9.39
N GLY A 228 24.23 -2.24 -9.93
CA GLY A 228 24.84 -3.51 -9.57
C GLY A 228 24.19 -4.24 -8.40
N VAL A 229 22.97 -3.87 -7.99
CA VAL A 229 22.23 -4.59 -6.92
C VAL A 229 21.88 -6.01 -7.38
N ASP A 230 22.19 -7.00 -6.54
CA ASP A 230 21.84 -8.40 -6.74
C ASP A 230 20.40 -8.66 -6.30
N VAL A 231 19.48 -8.82 -7.25
CA VAL A 231 18.07 -9.14 -7.00
C VAL A 231 17.79 -10.59 -7.31
N ARG A 232 17.46 -11.39 -6.29
CA ARG A 232 17.18 -12.82 -6.40
C ARG A 232 15.69 -13.08 -6.28
N PHE A 233 15.04 -13.35 -7.40
CA PHE A 233 13.65 -13.78 -7.45
C PHE A 233 13.50 -15.26 -7.08
N ALA A 234 12.27 -15.72 -6.84
CA ALA A 234 11.95 -17.07 -6.40
C ALA A 234 12.79 -17.52 -5.18
N THR A 235 13.17 -16.54 -4.34
CA THR A 235 14.00 -16.76 -3.16
C THR A 235 13.25 -16.33 -1.92
N ARG A 236 12.68 -17.28 -1.20
CA ARG A 236 11.89 -17.03 0.00
C ARG A 236 12.74 -17.13 1.24
N VAL A 237 12.80 -16.06 2.05
CA VAL A 237 13.34 -16.13 3.41
C VAL A 237 12.26 -16.73 4.33
N THR A 238 12.60 -17.82 4.98
CA THR A 238 11.67 -18.59 5.82
C THR A 238 11.90 -18.40 7.31
N ASP A 239 13.12 -18.03 7.72
CA ASP A 239 13.48 -17.74 9.10
C ASP A 239 14.72 -16.87 9.18
N VAL A 240 14.97 -16.28 10.35
CA VAL A 240 16.16 -15.47 10.68
C VAL A 240 16.68 -15.90 12.03
N ASP A 241 17.98 -16.21 12.12
CA ASP A 241 18.62 -16.45 13.39
C ASP A 241 19.21 -15.16 13.96
N PHE A 242 19.21 -15.10 15.28
CA PHE A 242 19.69 -13.94 16.04
C PHE A 242 20.71 -14.38 17.08
N SER A 243 21.69 -13.51 17.33
CA SER A 243 22.54 -13.58 18.50
C SER A 243 22.29 -12.38 19.40
N ASP A 244 22.19 -12.61 20.69
CA ASP A 244 22.15 -11.58 21.70
C ASP A 244 23.56 -11.42 22.31
N SER A 245 24.15 -10.27 22.16
CA SER A 245 25.42 -9.93 22.79
C SER A 245 25.40 -8.51 23.35
N ALA A 246 25.73 -8.37 24.62
CA ALA A 246 25.87 -7.09 25.32
C ALA A 246 24.66 -6.13 25.17
N GLY A 247 23.43 -6.68 25.11
CA GLY A 247 22.20 -5.89 24.98
C GLY A 247 21.90 -5.39 23.56
N SER A 248 22.65 -5.88 22.57
CA SER A 248 22.40 -5.65 21.15
C SER A 248 21.99 -6.96 20.49
N ARG A 249 20.88 -6.95 19.78
CA ARG A 249 20.42 -8.09 18.97
C ARG A 249 20.88 -7.92 17.53
N ARG A 250 21.44 -8.98 16.96
CA ARG A 250 21.95 -9.00 15.59
C ARG A 250 21.43 -10.24 14.86
N ALA A 251 20.98 -10.08 13.62
CA ALA A 251 20.73 -11.22 12.74
C ALA A 251 22.08 -11.89 12.38
N THR A 252 22.13 -13.20 12.43
CA THR A 252 23.33 -14.01 12.16
C THR A 252 23.20 -14.86 10.91
N SER A 253 22.01 -15.27 10.55
CA SER A 253 21.76 -15.98 9.30
C SER A 253 20.33 -15.78 8.80
N LEU A 254 20.14 -15.98 7.49
CA LEU A 254 18.87 -16.02 6.80
C LEU A 254 18.66 -17.43 6.25
N HIS A 255 17.58 -18.10 6.64
CA HIS A 255 17.18 -19.37 6.03
C HIS A 255 16.35 -19.09 4.79
N ILE A 256 16.79 -19.62 3.66
CA ILE A 256 16.14 -19.42 2.36
C ILE A 256 15.60 -20.72 1.79
N ASP A 257 14.53 -20.61 1.02
CA ASP A 257 13.88 -21.67 0.28
C ASP A 257 13.74 -21.23 -1.19
N THR A 258 14.32 -22.01 -2.09
CA THR A 258 14.33 -21.77 -3.54
C THR A 258 13.89 -23.02 -4.28
N ASP A 259 13.77 -22.95 -5.59
CA ASP A 259 13.48 -24.14 -6.43
C ASP A 259 14.58 -25.22 -6.34
N ASP A 260 15.82 -24.83 -6.02
CA ASP A 260 16.95 -25.74 -5.80
C ASP A 260 16.97 -26.35 -4.39
N GLY A 261 16.09 -25.92 -3.52
CA GLY A 261 15.96 -26.40 -2.15
C GLY A 261 16.29 -25.38 -1.08
N LYS A 262 16.41 -25.85 0.16
CA LYS A 262 16.68 -25.03 1.34
C LYS A 262 18.16 -24.83 1.55
N SER A 263 18.54 -23.60 1.90
CA SER A 263 19.91 -23.24 2.25
C SER A 263 19.94 -22.09 3.25
N GLU A 264 21.14 -21.66 3.64
CA GLU A 264 21.34 -20.62 4.64
C GLU A 264 22.34 -19.60 4.12
N ILE A 265 22.10 -18.34 4.40
CA ILE A 265 23.03 -17.23 4.16
C ILE A 265 23.55 -16.77 5.51
N ALA A 266 24.85 -17.00 5.77
CA ALA A 266 25.51 -16.50 6.96
C ALA A 266 25.76 -14.99 6.82
N LEU A 267 25.45 -14.23 7.87
CA LEU A 267 25.62 -12.79 7.92
C LEU A 267 26.90 -12.41 8.65
N GLY A 268 27.67 -11.51 8.06
CA GLY A 268 28.87 -10.94 8.66
C GLY A 268 28.56 -10.00 9.83
N GLU A 269 29.60 -9.64 10.60
CA GLU A 269 29.43 -8.77 11.78
C GLU A 269 28.99 -7.34 11.42
N ASN A 270 29.30 -6.88 10.22
CA ASN A 270 28.96 -5.55 9.72
C ASN A 270 27.76 -5.55 8.78
N ASP A 271 27.12 -6.70 8.55
CA ASP A 271 25.98 -6.79 7.66
C ASP A 271 24.70 -6.24 8.31
N TYR A 272 23.85 -5.69 7.48
CA TYR A 272 22.54 -5.19 7.87
C TYR A 272 21.44 -5.97 7.16
N THR A 273 20.37 -6.23 7.89
CA THR A 273 19.18 -6.90 7.31
C THR A 273 17.97 -5.99 7.43
N PHE A 274 17.31 -5.73 6.30
CA PHE A 274 16.05 -5.03 6.23
C PHE A 274 14.95 -6.00 5.83
N ILE A 275 13.94 -6.15 6.67
CA ILE A 275 12.85 -7.09 6.45
C ILE A 275 11.58 -6.29 6.19
N THR A 276 11.07 -6.36 4.97
CA THR A 276 9.83 -5.70 4.56
C THR A 276 8.75 -6.77 4.36
N LEU A 277 7.82 -6.83 5.30
CA LEU A 277 6.84 -7.90 5.38
C LEU A 277 5.41 -7.37 5.45
N GLY A 278 4.49 -8.24 5.07
CA GLY A 278 3.07 -8.00 5.15
C GLY A 278 2.54 -7.06 4.07
N SER A 279 1.32 -7.31 3.67
CA SER A 279 0.60 -6.47 2.71
C SER A 279 -0.90 -6.62 2.91
N ILE A 280 -1.65 -5.55 2.70
CA ILE A 280 -3.11 -5.62 2.64
C ILE A 280 -3.60 -6.42 1.41
N THR A 281 -2.72 -6.68 0.45
CA THR A 281 -3.00 -7.50 -0.73
C THR A 281 -2.53 -8.96 -0.57
N ALA A 282 -2.15 -9.37 0.65
CA ALA A 282 -1.82 -10.75 0.97
C ALA A 282 -3.01 -11.67 0.69
N ASP A 283 -2.72 -12.91 0.33
CA ASP A 283 -3.73 -13.94 -0.01
C ASP A 283 -4.77 -13.48 -1.06
N THR A 284 -4.38 -12.56 -1.96
CA THR A 284 -5.25 -12.21 -3.09
C THR A 284 -5.56 -13.46 -3.90
N SER A 285 -6.85 -13.74 -4.06
CA SER A 285 -7.36 -14.80 -4.91
C SER A 285 -8.18 -14.21 -6.05
N PHE A 286 -8.27 -14.92 -7.16
CA PHE A 286 -8.99 -14.46 -8.34
C PHE A 286 -10.22 -15.34 -8.56
N GLY A 287 -11.33 -14.69 -8.89
CA GLY A 287 -12.51 -15.32 -9.42
C GLY A 287 -12.56 -15.21 -10.95
N SER A 288 -13.62 -15.74 -11.53
CA SER A 288 -13.96 -15.62 -12.95
C SER A 288 -15.44 -15.33 -13.08
N ASN A 289 -15.96 -15.32 -14.32
CA ASN A 289 -17.41 -15.21 -14.54
C ASN A 289 -18.21 -16.38 -13.94
N ASP A 290 -17.55 -17.53 -13.76
CA ASP A 290 -18.21 -18.78 -13.35
C ASP A 290 -17.71 -19.30 -12.00
N THR A 291 -16.70 -18.65 -11.41
CA THR A 291 -16.06 -19.13 -10.19
C THR A 291 -15.86 -17.99 -9.20
N VAL A 292 -16.39 -18.15 -7.99
CA VAL A 292 -16.17 -17.21 -6.90
C VAL A 292 -14.72 -17.28 -6.42
N ALA A 293 -14.09 -16.15 -6.21
CA ALA A 293 -12.74 -16.09 -5.62
C ALA A 293 -12.75 -16.72 -4.21
N PRO A 294 -11.89 -17.73 -3.93
CA PRO A 294 -11.88 -18.37 -2.62
C PRO A 294 -11.32 -17.42 -1.56
N LEU A 295 -11.92 -17.42 -0.38
CA LEU A 295 -11.39 -16.73 0.79
C LEU A 295 -10.59 -17.72 1.64
N ILE A 296 -9.29 -17.53 1.75
CA ILE A 296 -8.36 -18.41 2.44
C ILE A 296 -8.34 -18.08 3.94
N ARG A 297 -8.62 -19.06 4.80
CA ARG A 297 -8.69 -18.89 6.26
C ARG A 297 -7.82 -19.83 7.06
N ASP A 298 -7.26 -20.83 6.42
CA ASP A 298 -6.63 -22.01 7.04
C ASP A 298 -5.11 -21.98 7.01
N ARG A 299 -4.52 -20.89 6.55
CA ARG A 299 -3.07 -20.70 6.50
C ARG A 299 -2.66 -19.26 6.72
N VAL A 300 -1.41 -19.08 7.12
CA VAL A 300 -0.74 -17.77 7.10
C VAL A 300 -0.14 -17.54 5.72
N ASP A 301 -0.47 -16.42 5.08
CA ASP A 301 0.10 -16.05 3.79
C ASP A 301 1.63 -15.92 3.86
N ARG A 302 2.28 -16.23 2.77
CA ARG A 302 3.74 -16.19 2.68
C ARG A 302 4.33 -14.82 2.99
N SER A 303 3.61 -13.73 2.73
CA SER A 303 4.04 -12.37 3.05
C SER A 303 4.05 -12.05 4.55
N TRP A 304 3.32 -12.85 5.36
CA TRP A 304 3.27 -12.72 6.83
C TRP A 304 4.07 -13.80 7.55
N SER A 305 4.31 -14.94 6.90
CA SER A 305 4.85 -16.14 7.53
C SER A 305 6.24 -15.94 8.16
N LEU A 306 7.12 -15.15 7.56
CA LEU A 306 8.42 -14.86 8.15
C LEU A 306 8.28 -14.07 9.46
N TRP A 307 7.39 -13.06 9.49
CA TRP A 307 7.16 -12.34 10.74
C TRP A 307 6.52 -13.23 11.80
N ASP A 308 5.63 -14.13 11.40
CA ASP A 308 5.03 -15.12 12.32
C ASP A 308 6.11 -16.01 12.94
N GLU A 309 7.08 -16.52 12.16
CA GLU A 309 8.22 -17.29 12.66
C GLU A 309 9.13 -16.46 13.60
N ILE A 310 9.52 -15.26 13.21
CA ILE A 310 10.36 -14.39 14.03
C ILE A 310 9.67 -14.04 15.35
N SER A 311 8.37 -13.78 15.33
CA SER A 311 7.59 -13.41 16.52
C SER A 311 7.50 -14.52 17.59
N LYS A 312 7.74 -15.78 17.21
CA LYS A 312 7.79 -16.91 18.14
C LYS A 312 9.10 -16.96 18.94
N LYS A 313 10.16 -16.34 18.42
CA LYS A 313 11.48 -16.33 19.08
C LYS A 313 11.49 -15.38 20.27
N GLU A 314 10.90 -14.18 20.12
CA GLU A 314 10.88 -13.15 21.16
C GLU A 314 9.60 -12.31 21.11
N THR A 315 9.11 -11.89 22.27
CA THR A 315 7.83 -11.15 22.38
C THR A 315 7.88 -9.73 21.86
N ASP A 316 9.07 -9.12 21.77
CA ASP A 316 9.28 -7.75 21.27
C ASP A 316 9.31 -7.66 19.76
N PHE A 317 9.33 -8.78 19.02
CA PHE A 317 9.09 -8.81 17.59
C PHE A 317 7.64 -8.57 17.18
N GLY A 318 6.76 -8.37 18.15
CA GLY A 318 5.38 -7.95 17.92
C GLY A 318 4.39 -9.10 17.75
N ARG A 319 3.23 -8.78 17.15
CA ARG A 319 2.08 -9.71 17.06
C ARG A 319 1.51 -9.69 15.64
N PRO A 320 2.09 -10.39 14.69
CA PRO A 320 1.66 -10.38 13.29
C PRO A 320 0.20 -10.86 13.11
N ASN A 321 -0.27 -11.80 13.94
CA ASN A 321 -1.65 -12.28 13.90
C ASN A 321 -2.71 -11.18 14.06
N THR A 322 -2.37 -10.05 14.69
CA THR A 322 -3.26 -8.87 14.76
C THR A 322 -3.59 -8.32 13.36
N PHE A 323 -2.71 -8.50 12.40
CA PHE A 323 -2.86 -7.97 11.04
C PHE A 323 -3.50 -8.96 10.07
N TYR A 324 -3.27 -10.27 10.22
CA TYR A 324 -3.78 -11.27 9.29
C TYR A 324 -4.87 -12.19 9.88
N GLY A 325 -5.07 -12.18 11.20
CA GLY A 325 -5.89 -13.20 11.87
C GLY A 325 -7.41 -13.06 11.71
N ASN A 326 -7.92 -11.86 11.45
CA ASN A 326 -9.36 -11.60 11.37
C ASN A 326 -9.82 -11.47 9.89
N VAL A 327 -9.68 -12.54 9.13
CA VAL A 327 -9.93 -12.54 7.68
C VAL A 327 -11.34 -12.06 7.34
N ASP A 328 -12.37 -12.52 8.06
CA ASP A 328 -13.76 -12.14 7.78
C ASP A 328 -14.06 -10.66 8.04
N GLU A 329 -13.36 -10.02 8.97
CA GLU A 329 -13.50 -8.59 9.27
C GLU A 329 -12.66 -7.70 8.34
N ASN A 330 -11.59 -8.25 7.74
CA ASN A 330 -10.61 -7.49 6.93
C ASN A 330 -10.69 -7.78 5.44
N LYS A 331 -11.44 -8.79 5.03
CA LYS A 331 -11.60 -9.09 3.60
C LYS A 331 -12.26 -7.93 2.86
N TRP A 332 -11.84 -7.72 1.65
CA TRP A 332 -12.53 -6.84 0.71
C TRP A 332 -12.53 -7.46 -0.67
N GLU A 333 -13.51 -7.12 -1.46
CA GLU A 333 -13.72 -7.65 -2.78
C GLU A 333 -13.73 -6.49 -3.77
N SER A 334 -13.05 -6.66 -4.89
CA SER A 334 -13.07 -5.69 -5.98
C SER A 334 -13.28 -6.42 -7.31
N PHE A 335 -13.90 -5.75 -8.24
CA PHE A 335 -14.06 -6.28 -9.59
C PHE A 335 -13.99 -5.17 -10.63
N THR A 336 -13.60 -5.55 -11.83
CA THR A 336 -13.62 -4.67 -13.00
C THR A 336 -14.66 -5.17 -13.98
N LEU A 337 -15.52 -4.28 -14.44
CA LEU A 337 -16.47 -4.59 -15.52
C LEU A 337 -15.90 -4.10 -16.85
N THR A 338 -15.60 -5.04 -17.75
CA THR A 338 -15.27 -4.74 -19.14
C THR A 338 -16.51 -4.94 -20.01
N MET A 339 -16.91 -3.93 -20.75
CA MET A 339 -18.16 -3.93 -21.50
C MET A 339 -17.89 -3.88 -23.01
N HIS A 340 -18.59 -4.72 -23.76
CA HIS A 340 -18.71 -4.62 -25.21
C HIS A 340 -19.95 -3.80 -25.56
N GLY A 341 -19.83 -2.48 -25.63
CA GLY A 341 -20.91 -1.56 -25.84
C GLY A 341 -21.15 -0.63 -24.65
N ASP A 342 -22.09 0.28 -24.78
CA ASP A 342 -22.25 1.40 -23.86
C ASP A 342 -23.56 1.37 -23.05
N LEU A 343 -24.36 0.32 -23.16
CA LEU A 343 -25.69 0.27 -22.54
C LEU A 343 -25.62 0.41 -21.02
N LEU A 344 -24.75 -0.38 -20.36
CA LEU A 344 -24.58 -0.31 -18.90
C LEU A 344 -23.94 1.01 -18.48
N LEU A 345 -22.93 1.49 -19.24
CA LEU A 345 -22.31 2.78 -18.99
C LEU A 345 -23.33 3.91 -19.05
N LYS A 346 -24.19 3.94 -20.07
CA LYS A 346 -25.26 4.93 -20.16
C LYS A 346 -26.23 4.86 -18.98
N ARG A 347 -26.57 3.68 -18.50
CA ARG A 347 -27.40 3.51 -17.29
C ARG A 347 -26.70 4.03 -16.02
N ILE A 348 -25.43 3.77 -15.87
CA ILE A 348 -24.64 4.29 -14.73
C ILE A 348 -24.57 5.82 -14.79
N VAL A 349 -24.33 6.39 -15.97
CA VAL A 349 -24.29 7.85 -16.17
C VAL A 349 -25.65 8.48 -15.88
N GLU A 350 -26.73 7.91 -16.41
CA GLU A 350 -28.09 8.36 -16.15
C GLU A 350 -28.45 8.33 -14.65
N PHE A 351 -28.10 7.23 -13.99
CA PHE A 351 -28.31 7.04 -12.56
C PHE A 351 -27.49 7.98 -11.69
N SER A 352 -26.18 8.08 -11.95
CA SER A 352 -25.25 8.87 -11.14
C SER A 352 -25.21 10.34 -11.54
N ARG A 353 -25.72 10.69 -12.72
CA ARG A 353 -25.55 12.01 -13.36
C ARG A 353 -24.07 12.44 -13.38
N ASN A 354 -23.18 11.48 -13.53
CA ASN A 354 -21.73 11.69 -13.57
C ASN A 354 -21.22 11.43 -14.99
N ASP A 355 -20.39 12.34 -15.48
CA ASP A 355 -19.66 12.12 -16.72
C ASP A 355 -18.36 11.34 -16.39
N PRO A 356 -18.17 10.14 -16.92
CA PRO A 356 -16.98 9.34 -16.68
C PRO A 356 -15.67 10.05 -17.05
N GLY A 357 -15.71 10.97 -18.02
CA GLY A 357 -14.57 11.76 -18.46
C GLY A 357 -14.10 12.79 -17.42
N THR A 358 -14.93 13.13 -16.44
CA THR A 358 -14.59 14.10 -15.39
C THR A 358 -14.12 13.46 -14.09
N GLY A 359 -14.00 12.13 -14.05
CA GLY A 359 -13.67 11.35 -12.85
C GLY A 359 -14.83 11.29 -11.86
N ALA A 360 -15.20 10.10 -11.45
CA ALA A 360 -16.37 9.89 -10.61
C ALA A 360 -16.07 8.87 -9.51
N LEU A 361 -16.28 9.27 -8.28
CA LEU A 361 -16.45 8.38 -7.14
C LEU A 361 -17.92 8.36 -6.76
N MET A 362 -18.60 7.23 -6.96
CA MET A 362 -20.01 7.07 -6.63
C MET A 362 -20.14 6.18 -5.39
N THR A 363 -20.90 6.68 -4.40
CA THR A 363 -21.24 5.94 -3.19
C THR A 363 -22.75 5.88 -3.05
N TRP A 364 -23.27 4.68 -2.93
CA TRP A 364 -24.63 4.47 -2.51
C TRP A 364 -24.72 4.64 -0.99
N VAL A 365 -25.51 5.59 -0.54
CA VAL A 365 -25.73 5.87 0.88
C VAL A 365 -27.02 5.19 1.29
N ASP A 366 -26.90 4.06 1.97
CA ASP A 366 -28.03 3.46 2.68
C ASP A 366 -28.08 4.05 4.09
N SER A 367 -29.04 4.92 4.30
CA SER A 367 -29.34 5.54 5.60
C SER A 367 -30.43 4.79 6.33
N GLY A 368 -30.53 3.47 6.09
CA GLY A 368 -31.51 2.59 6.71
C GLY A 368 -31.33 2.37 8.20
#